data_fc696fe83c3ce67b341434cf3a166d88
#
_entry.id   fc696fe83c3ce67b341434cf3a166d88
#
_cell.length_a   1.000
_cell.length_b   1.000
_cell.length_c   1.000
_cell.angle_alpha   90.00
_cell.angle_beta   90.00
_cell.angle_gamma   90.00
#
_symmetry.space_group_name_H-M   'P 1'
#
loop_
_entity.id
_entity.type
_entity.pdbx_description
1 polymer ?
#
loop_
_entity_poly.entity_id
_entity_poly.type
_entity_poly.pdbx_seq_one_letter_code
_entity_poly.pdbx_strand_id
1 'polypeptide(L)'
;MLKRKVYEDLLKWKKEANGKALCIIGARQIGKTTLIREFGKNEYEYFAELNFVTDERAADIFNGKLTAEAVITNLTAYLQTPLEPGKTLILFDEVQECPRVRSAIKFLVEDGRFDYIESGSLLGVRYKDVTSYPVGFEQILPMYPLDFEEYLWANGIQNHTLQYLKSCYDKKEKVSETVHETLCKLFYSYLVVGGMPETVQIYVDTHDIAKVVLNQRSILDLYRLDIAKYATENEKIKIKAIFDSIPAQLNEKNRRFKLNSINASARHIRYEDSFNWLADAGVALPCYNVTEPQAPLQLSEKRNLFKLYMNDVGLLCASCMENIQFDLLMGNVDVNMGSILENAFAQNLKSNGFELHYYCLL
;
A
#
# COMPACT_ATOMS: atom_id res chain seq x y z
N MET A 1 3.15 -11.33 14.64
CA MET A 1 2.92 -10.41 13.50
C MET A 1 4.23 -10.18 12.74
N LEU A 2 4.17 -9.97 11.42
CA LEU A 2 5.35 -9.60 10.63
C LEU A 2 5.86 -8.20 11.02
N LYS A 3 7.17 -8.07 11.18
CA LYS A 3 7.79 -6.77 11.50
C LYS A 3 7.65 -5.82 10.31
N ARG A 4 7.23 -4.56 10.58
CA ARG A 4 7.00 -3.53 9.57
C ARG A 4 7.77 -2.26 9.89
N LYS A 5 8.40 -1.64 8.88
CA LYS A 5 9.10 -0.35 9.01
C LYS A 5 8.17 0.77 9.45
N VAL A 6 6.96 0.76 8.94
CA VAL A 6 5.92 1.75 9.25
C VAL A 6 5.52 1.79 10.74
N TYR A 7 5.83 0.74 11.52
CA TYR A 7 5.64 0.77 12.99
C TYR A 7 6.50 1.84 13.66
N GLU A 8 7.71 2.07 13.17
CA GLU A 8 8.59 3.13 13.66
C GLU A 8 8.04 4.53 13.36
N ASP A 9 7.30 4.68 12.24
CA ASP A 9 6.65 5.95 11.91
C ASP A 9 5.45 6.21 12.83
N LEU A 10 4.73 5.17 13.25
CA LEU A 10 3.69 5.26 14.28
C LEU A 10 4.27 5.70 15.63
N LEU A 11 5.42 5.13 16.05
CA LEU A 11 6.12 5.51 17.28
C LEU A 11 6.57 6.98 17.23
N LYS A 12 7.09 7.44 16.08
CA LYS A 12 7.47 8.85 15.89
C LYS A 12 6.26 9.76 15.99
N TRP A 13 5.16 9.43 15.28
CA TRP A 13 3.93 10.20 15.34
C TRP A 13 3.41 10.35 16.77
N LYS A 14 3.34 9.25 17.54
CA LYS A 14 2.94 9.28 18.95
C LYS A 14 3.84 10.18 19.80
N LYS A 15 5.17 10.09 19.59
CA LYS A 15 6.18 10.84 20.37
C LYS A 15 6.18 12.34 20.06
N GLU A 16 5.98 12.70 18.80
CA GLU A 16 6.01 14.09 18.34
C GLU A 16 4.80 14.89 18.82
N ALA A 17 3.73 14.21 19.28
CA ALA A 17 2.53 14.78 19.87
C ALA A 17 2.02 16.04 19.16
N ASN A 18 2.04 16.02 17.81
CA ASN A 18 1.75 17.20 16.96
C ASN A 18 0.27 17.62 16.98
N GLY A 19 -0.56 17.01 17.83
CA GLY A 19 -1.99 17.27 17.89
C GLY A 19 -2.68 17.02 16.54
N LYS A 20 -2.25 15.99 15.80
CA LYS A 20 -2.85 15.61 14.52
C LYS A 20 -3.27 14.15 14.53
N ALA A 21 -4.43 13.86 13.96
CA ALA A 21 -4.80 12.49 13.67
C ALA A 21 -3.87 11.90 12.60
N LEU A 22 -3.72 10.58 12.59
CA LEU A 22 -2.96 9.86 11.57
C LEU A 22 -3.91 9.14 10.64
N CYS A 23 -3.80 9.36 9.33
CA CYS A 23 -4.58 8.67 8.31
C CYS A 23 -3.68 7.67 7.56
N ILE A 24 -3.89 6.37 7.79
CA ILE A 24 -3.13 5.31 7.13
C ILE A 24 -3.86 4.87 5.88
N ILE A 25 -3.26 5.17 4.73
CA ILE A 25 -3.79 4.84 3.41
C ILE A 25 -2.98 3.72 2.73
N GLY A 26 -3.58 3.04 1.78
CA GLY A 26 -2.92 2.02 0.95
C GLY A 26 -3.87 0.89 0.56
N ALA A 27 -3.43 0.00 -0.31
CA ALA A 27 -4.24 -1.07 -0.86
C ALA A 27 -4.89 -1.97 0.20
N ARG A 28 -5.89 -2.73 -0.21
CA ARG A 28 -6.47 -3.78 0.65
C ARG A 28 -5.44 -4.88 0.93
N GLN A 29 -5.60 -5.53 2.09
CA GLN A 29 -4.81 -6.69 2.54
C GLN A 29 -3.31 -6.44 2.76
N ILE A 30 -2.86 -5.20 2.83
CA ILE A 30 -1.48 -4.87 3.21
C ILE A 30 -1.25 -4.80 4.73
N GLY A 31 -2.27 -5.14 5.54
CA GLY A 31 -2.15 -5.29 6.99
C GLY A 31 -2.35 -4.01 7.80
N LYS A 32 -3.01 -2.97 7.27
CA LYS A 32 -3.26 -1.69 7.99
C LYS A 32 -3.91 -1.90 9.36
N THR A 33 -5.11 -2.47 9.37
CA THR A 33 -5.89 -2.69 10.60
C THR A 33 -5.14 -3.55 11.61
N THR A 34 -4.45 -4.61 11.15
CA THR A 34 -3.64 -5.48 12.01
C THR A 34 -2.50 -4.72 12.69
N LEU A 35 -1.79 -3.89 11.92
CA LEU A 35 -0.70 -3.06 12.44
C LEU A 35 -1.20 -2.05 13.49
N ILE A 36 -2.30 -1.36 13.20
CA ILE A 36 -2.87 -0.35 14.10
C ILE A 36 -3.38 -0.98 15.40
N ARG A 37 -4.04 -2.15 15.30
CA ARG A 37 -4.48 -2.91 16.49
C ARG A 37 -3.32 -3.33 17.37
N GLU A 38 -2.21 -3.77 16.79
CA GLU A 38 -1.02 -4.12 17.55
C GLU A 38 -0.37 -2.89 18.17
N PHE A 39 -0.24 -1.82 17.41
CA PHE A 39 0.26 -0.55 17.91
C PHE A 39 -0.61 -0.02 19.08
N GLY A 40 -1.93 -0.01 18.92
CA GLY A 40 -2.85 0.43 19.96
C GLY A 40 -2.72 -0.40 21.24
N LYS A 41 -2.60 -1.72 21.14
CA LYS A 41 -2.46 -2.63 22.29
C LYS A 41 -1.11 -2.53 23.00
N ASN A 42 -0.05 -2.24 22.24
CA ASN A 42 1.30 -2.19 22.81
C ASN A 42 1.65 -0.82 23.39
N GLU A 43 1.12 0.25 22.79
CA GLU A 43 1.56 1.60 23.05
C GLU A 43 0.57 2.45 23.88
N TYR A 44 -0.67 1.97 24.08
CA TYR A 44 -1.71 2.68 24.82
C TYR A 44 -2.30 1.81 25.92
N GLU A 45 -2.76 2.44 27.01
CA GLU A 45 -3.47 1.73 28.09
C GLU A 45 -4.87 1.30 27.65
N TYR A 46 -5.50 2.13 26.79
CA TYR A 46 -6.83 1.87 26.25
C TYR A 46 -6.80 1.97 24.72
N PHE A 47 -7.44 1.03 24.08
CA PHE A 47 -7.61 1.00 22.64
C PHE A 47 -9.07 0.77 22.28
N ALA A 48 -9.63 1.65 21.48
CA ALA A 48 -10.99 1.57 20.99
C ALA A 48 -10.99 1.53 19.46
N GLU A 49 -11.86 0.72 18.87
CA GLU A 49 -11.97 0.54 17.43
C GLU A 49 -13.42 0.65 16.98
N LEU A 50 -13.65 1.44 15.94
CA LEU A 50 -14.89 1.47 15.17
C LEU A 50 -14.58 1.08 13.71
N ASN A 51 -15.16 -0.01 13.25
CA ASN A 51 -15.03 -0.44 11.86
C ASN A 51 -16.37 -0.26 11.13
N PHE A 52 -16.39 0.65 10.17
CA PHE A 52 -17.63 1.08 9.49
C PHE A 52 -18.14 0.10 8.42
N VAL A 53 -17.40 -0.99 8.15
CA VAL A 53 -17.87 -2.09 7.29
C VAL A 53 -18.57 -3.17 8.11
N THR A 54 -18.00 -3.53 9.26
CA THR A 54 -18.54 -4.63 10.08
C THR A 54 -19.61 -4.16 11.06
N ASP A 55 -19.66 -2.88 11.36
CA ASP A 55 -20.62 -2.26 12.27
C ASP A 55 -21.25 -1.01 11.65
N GLU A 56 -22.31 -1.22 10.88
CA GLU A 56 -23.03 -0.14 10.18
C GLU A 56 -23.62 0.89 11.15
N ARG A 57 -23.98 0.50 12.39
CA ARG A 57 -24.52 1.42 13.38
C ARG A 57 -23.47 2.34 14.00
N ALA A 58 -22.19 2.03 13.86
CA ALA A 58 -21.12 2.92 14.29
C ALA A 58 -21.16 4.28 13.57
N ALA A 59 -21.70 4.32 12.37
CA ALA A 59 -21.91 5.57 11.63
C ALA A 59 -22.92 6.53 12.31
N ASP A 60 -23.85 6.01 13.12
CA ASP A 60 -24.86 6.81 13.82
C ASP A 60 -24.23 7.76 14.86
N ILE A 61 -23.05 7.42 15.37
CA ILE A 61 -22.27 8.27 16.29
C ILE A 61 -22.01 9.66 15.66
N PHE A 62 -21.85 9.70 14.36
CA PHE A 62 -21.55 10.91 13.59
C PHE A 62 -22.79 11.57 12.96
N ASN A 63 -24.00 11.05 13.27
CA ASN A 63 -25.25 11.68 12.87
C ASN A 63 -25.55 12.89 13.77
N GLY A 64 -25.88 14.03 13.19
CA GLY A 64 -26.19 15.26 13.93
C GLY A 64 -25.02 16.25 14.01
N LYS A 65 -24.80 16.89 15.16
CA LYS A 65 -23.74 17.88 15.35
C LYS A 65 -22.36 17.19 15.50
N LEU A 66 -21.39 17.63 14.71
CA LEU A 66 -20.01 17.11 14.74
C LEU A 66 -19.11 17.88 15.73
N THR A 67 -19.64 18.38 16.86
CA THR A 67 -18.80 18.93 17.93
C THR A 67 -18.10 17.79 18.67
N ALA A 68 -16.88 18.02 19.17
CA ALA A 68 -16.12 17.03 19.92
C ALA A 68 -16.96 16.44 21.08
N GLU A 69 -17.62 17.30 21.87
CA GLU A 69 -18.44 16.88 23.01
C GLU A 69 -19.56 15.92 22.60
N ALA A 70 -20.29 16.23 21.52
CA ALA A 70 -21.39 15.39 21.04
C ALA A 70 -20.87 14.04 20.52
N VAL A 71 -19.78 14.04 19.72
CA VAL A 71 -19.20 12.83 19.17
C VAL A 71 -18.61 11.96 20.29
N ILE A 72 -17.87 12.53 21.24
CA ILE A 72 -17.26 11.77 22.34
C ILE A 72 -18.32 11.19 23.27
N THR A 73 -19.40 11.95 23.57
CA THR A 73 -20.52 11.43 24.35
C THR A 73 -21.16 10.22 23.66
N ASN A 74 -21.39 10.30 22.35
CA ASN A 74 -21.95 9.18 21.58
C ASN A 74 -20.96 8.00 21.55
N LEU A 75 -19.66 8.26 21.35
CA LEU A 75 -18.58 7.26 21.35
C LEU A 75 -18.53 6.49 22.68
N THR A 76 -18.51 7.19 23.81
CA THR A 76 -18.44 6.56 25.14
C THR A 76 -19.67 5.72 25.42
N ALA A 77 -20.87 6.24 25.08
CA ALA A 77 -22.12 5.49 25.22
C ALA A 77 -22.17 4.24 24.34
N TYR A 78 -21.63 4.34 23.12
CA TYR A 78 -21.65 3.25 22.15
C TYR A 78 -20.66 2.14 22.50
N LEU A 79 -19.42 2.51 22.77
CA LEU A 79 -18.33 1.55 23.00
C LEU A 79 -18.44 0.84 24.35
N GLN A 80 -19.05 1.46 25.36
CA GLN A 80 -19.18 0.94 26.74
C GLN A 80 -17.82 0.50 27.34
N THR A 81 -16.74 1.11 26.88
CA THR A 81 -15.36 0.88 27.35
C THR A 81 -14.81 2.15 27.94
N PRO A 82 -13.94 2.06 28.98
CA PRO A 82 -13.28 3.24 29.51
C PRO A 82 -12.44 3.94 28.45
N LEU A 83 -12.64 5.25 28.30
CA LEU A 83 -11.83 6.12 27.46
C LEU A 83 -11.19 7.17 28.37
N GLU A 84 -9.91 6.99 28.69
CA GLU A 84 -9.18 7.93 29.55
C GLU A 84 -8.41 8.94 28.69
N PRO A 85 -8.56 10.26 28.94
CA PRO A 85 -7.81 11.29 28.25
C PRO A 85 -6.29 11.08 28.35
N GLY A 86 -5.59 11.25 27.23
CA GLY A 86 -4.14 11.10 27.12
C GLY A 86 -3.62 9.65 27.15
N LYS A 87 -4.50 8.65 27.34
CA LYS A 87 -4.12 7.24 27.44
C LYS A 87 -4.82 6.35 26.42
N THR A 88 -5.73 6.89 25.64
CA THR A 88 -6.58 6.15 24.70
C THR A 88 -6.22 6.46 23.25
N LEU A 89 -6.03 5.41 22.47
CA LEU A 89 -6.06 5.48 21.00
C LEU A 89 -7.41 5.05 20.48
N ILE A 90 -8.00 5.85 19.60
CA ILE A 90 -9.25 5.54 18.90
C ILE A 90 -8.93 5.28 17.41
N LEU A 91 -9.25 4.09 16.94
CA LEU A 91 -9.16 3.72 15.54
C LEU A 91 -10.53 3.86 14.85
N PHE A 92 -10.57 4.66 13.82
CA PHE A 92 -11.67 4.70 12.84
C PHE A 92 -11.23 3.90 11.60
N ASP A 93 -11.74 2.67 11.47
CA ASP A 93 -11.35 1.76 10.39
C ASP A 93 -12.38 1.76 9.26
N GLU A 94 -11.89 1.68 8.02
CA GLU A 94 -12.68 1.74 6.78
C GLU A 94 -13.53 3.02 6.67
N VAL A 95 -12.91 4.17 6.98
CA VAL A 95 -13.58 5.49 7.05
C VAL A 95 -14.21 5.94 5.72
N GLN A 96 -13.88 5.32 4.58
CA GLN A 96 -14.57 5.57 3.31
C GLN A 96 -16.06 5.17 3.34
N GLU A 97 -16.47 4.31 4.27
CA GLU A 97 -17.89 3.95 4.45
C GLU A 97 -18.64 4.96 5.35
N CYS A 98 -17.90 5.83 6.09
CA CYS A 98 -18.46 6.91 6.89
C CYS A 98 -17.72 8.24 6.69
N PRO A 99 -17.90 8.97 5.57
CA PRO A 99 -17.17 10.20 5.27
C PRO A 99 -17.33 11.31 6.33
N ARG A 100 -18.38 11.26 7.14
CA ARG A 100 -18.63 12.22 8.23
C ARG A 100 -17.57 12.15 9.34
N VAL A 101 -16.93 11.01 9.54
CA VAL A 101 -15.78 10.86 10.45
C VAL A 101 -14.69 11.85 10.09
N ARG A 102 -14.31 11.90 8.82
CA ARG A 102 -13.26 12.82 8.34
C ARG A 102 -13.61 14.29 8.57
N SER A 103 -14.89 14.63 8.50
CA SER A 103 -15.34 15.98 8.85
C SER A 103 -15.31 16.25 10.37
N ALA A 104 -15.42 15.20 11.20
CA ALA A 104 -15.39 15.30 12.65
C ALA A 104 -13.95 15.38 13.21
N ILE A 105 -12.97 14.81 12.52
CA ILE A 105 -11.57 14.72 12.98
C ILE A 105 -11.02 16.07 13.41
N LYS A 106 -11.28 17.14 12.68
CA LYS A 106 -10.85 18.49 13.05
C LYS A 106 -11.26 18.82 14.50
N PHE A 107 -12.52 18.63 14.84
CA PHE A 107 -13.06 18.97 16.17
C PHE A 107 -12.53 18.05 17.25
N LEU A 108 -12.35 16.77 16.93
CA LEU A 108 -11.81 15.76 17.85
C LEU A 108 -10.34 16.03 18.18
N VAL A 109 -9.55 16.42 17.18
CA VAL A 109 -8.14 16.79 17.35
C VAL A 109 -7.99 18.10 18.11
N GLU A 110 -8.81 19.12 17.85
CA GLU A 110 -8.84 20.39 18.57
C GLU A 110 -9.19 20.20 20.07
N ASP A 111 -10.03 19.23 20.38
CA ASP A 111 -10.39 18.85 21.76
C ASP A 111 -9.21 18.23 22.53
N GLY A 112 -8.38 17.43 21.88
CA GLY A 112 -7.10 16.93 22.39
C GLY A 112 -7.19 15.88 23.49
N ARG A 113 -8.37 15.32 23.80
CA ARG A 113 -8.52 14.28 24.84
C ARG A 113 -7.91 12.94 24.44
N PHE A 114 -7.97 12.55 23.16
CA PHE A 114 -7.57 11.25 22.66
C PHE A 114 -6.70 11.37 21.42
N ASP A 115 -5.94 10.32 21.14
CA ASP A 115 -5.25 10.16 19.88
C ASP A 115 -6.15 9.40 18.89
N TYR A 116 -6.08 9.77 17.61
CA TYR A 116 -6.95 9.21 16.57
C TYR A 116 -6.12 8.70 15.40
N ILE A 117 -6.43 7.47 14.97
CA ILE A 117 -5.94 6.92 13.70
C ILE A 117 -7.15 6.60 12.83
N GLU A 118 -7.10 7.06 11.59
CA GLU A 118 -8.04 6.69 10.54
C GLU A 118 -7.38 5.69 9.61
N SER A 119 -8.13 4.69 9.16
CA SER A 119 -7.65 3.81 8.09
C SER A 119 -8.71 3.57 7.03
N GLY A 120 -8.24 3.32 5.81
CA GLY A 120 -9.10 2.96 4.69
C GLY A 120 -8.32 2.57 3.45
N SER A 121 -8.89 1.62 2.71
CA SER A 121 -8.24 1.06 1.53
C SER A 121 -8.46 1.86 0.25
N LEU A 122 -9.49 2.70 0.22
CA LEU A 122 -9.93 3.45 -0.96
C LEU A 122 -10.11 4.94 -0.65
N LEU A 123 -9.38 5.44 0.33
CA LEU A 123 -9.48 6.84 0.77
C LEU A 123 -9.12 7.81 -0.36
N GLY A 124 -8.11 7.48 -1.18
CA GLY A 124 -7.77 8.28 -2.35
C GLY A 124 -8.88 8.39 -3.39
N VAL A 125 -9.68 7.33 -3.54
CA VAL A 125 -10.75 7.26 -4.56
C VAL A 125 -12.01 7.99 -4.13
N ARG A 126 -12.36 7.97 -2.84
CA ARG A 126 -13.61 8.55 -2.31
C ARG A 126 -13.46 9.96 -1.74
N TYR A 127 -12.42 10.64 -2.09
CA TYR A 127 -12.23 12.04 -1.68
C TYR A 127 -13.41 12.97 -2.04
N LYS A 128 -14.17 12.66 -3.08
CA LYS A 128 -15.31 13.49 -3.55
C LYS A 128 -16.48 13.52 -2.57
N ASP A 129 -16.59 12.55 -1.67
CA ASP A 129 -17.75 12.40 -0.75
C ASP A 129 -17.53 13.09 0.61
N VAL A 130 -16.35 13.65 0.85
CA VAL A 130 -16.01 14.34 2.11
C VAL A 130 -16.41 15.81 2.03
N THR A 131 -17.31 16.24 2.90
CA THR A 131 -17.86 17.62 2.92
C THR A 131 -16.81 18.66 3.36
N SER A 132 -15.86 18.28 4.20
CA SER A 132 -14.77 19.15 4.69
C SER A 132 -13.56 18.31 5.03
N TYR A 133 -12.41 18.66 4.41
CA TYR A 133 -11.14 18.02 4.70
C TYR A 133 -10.53 18.53 6.01
N PRO A 134 -9.94 17.67 6.83
CA PRO A 134 -9.24 18.07 8.04
C PRO A 134 -7.84 18.63 7.74
N VAL A 135 -7.76 19.61 6.83
CA VAL A 135 -6.49 20.24 6.45
C VAL A 135 -5.81 20.84 7.68
N GLY A 136 -4.58 20.41 7.95
CA GLY A 136 -3.81 20.85 9.12
C GLY A 136 -4.02 20.01 10.39
N PHE A 137 -5.06 19.18 10.45
CA PHE A 137 -5.41 18.34 11.60
C PHE A 137 -5.11 16.84 11.40
N GLU A 138 -4.63 16.49 10.23
CA GLU A 138 -4.36 15.12 9.82
C GLU A 138 -2.96 15.02 9.21
N GLN A 139 -2.28 13.92 9.45
CA GLN A 139 -1.07 13.49 8.77
C GLN A 139 -1.36 12.22 7.98
N ILE A 140 -1.03 12.20 6.70
CA ILE A 140 -1.21 11.03 5.85
C ILE A 140 0.04 10.15 5.93
N LEU A 141 -0.15 8.87 6.19
CA LEU A 141 0.90 7.86 6.19
C LEU A 141 0.57 6.78 5.16
N PRO A 142 1.24 6.74 4.01
CA PRO A 142 1.05 5.69 3.04
C PRO A 142 1.69 4.38 3.52
N MET A 143 0.95 3.28 3.39
CA MET A 143 1.43 1.93 3.68
C MET A 143 1.42 1.11 2.40
N TYR A 144 2.48 0.31 2.22
CA TYR A 144 2.69 -0.54 1.03
C TYR A 144 2.79 -2.02 1.44
N PRO A 145 2.73 -2.97 0.50
CA PRO A 145 3.18 -4.34 0.74
C PRO A 145 4.60 -4.37 1.31
N LEU A 146 5.01 -5.47 1.92
CA LEU A 146 6.37 -5.62 2.45
C LEU A 146 7.40 -5.34 1.35
N ASP A 147 8.40 -4.54 1.67
CA ASP A 147 9.57 -4.42 0.83
C ASP A 147 10.53 -5.61 1.06
N PHE A 148 11.62 -5.68 0.29
CA PHE A 148 12.53 -6.81 0.39
C PHE A 148 13.20 -6.92 1.77
N GLU A 149 13.50 -5.81 2.44
CA GLU A 149 14.08 -5.83 3.79
C GLU A 149 13.09 -6.38 4.82
N GLU A 150 11.82 -5.97 4.77
CA GLU A 150 10.75 -6.51 5.62
C GLU A 150 10.52 -8.00 5.34
N TYR A 151 10.63 -8.42 4.07
CA TYR A 151 10.59 -9.83 3.68
C TYR A 151 11.78 -10.63 4.25
N LEU A 152 12.97 -10.06 4.25
CA LEU A 152 14.14 -10.67 4.88
C LEU A 152 13.93 -10.87 6.39
N TRP A 153 13.38 -9.88 7.09
CA TRP A 153 13.02 -10.02 8.50
C TRP A 153 12.03 -11.16 8.74
N ALA A 154 11.00 -11.24 7.89
CA ALA A 154 9.99 -12.31 7.96
C ALA A 154 10.60 -13.72 7.80
N ASN A 155 11.68 -13.82 7.01
CA ASN A 155 12.44 -15.07 6.79
C ASN A 155 13.62 -15.24 7.78
N GLY A 156 13.64 -14.52 8.89
CA GLY A 156 14.62 -14.72 9.97
C GLY A 156 15.96 -14.02 9.80
N ILE A 157 16.14 -13.21 8.75
CA ILE A 157 17.38 -12.42 8.59
C ILE A 157 17.41 -11.32 9.65
N GLN A 158 18.46 -11.31 10.44
CA GLN A 158 18.66 -10.37 11.54
C GLN A 158 19.25 -9.04 11.06
N ASN A 159 19.00 -7.97 11.84
CA ASN A 159 19.56 -6.64 11.56
C ASN A 159 21.07 -6.63 11.44
N HIS A 160 21.77 -7.51 12.14
CA HIS A 160 23.22 -7.67 12.04
C HIS A 160 23.68 -7.99 10.59
N THR A 161 22.96 -8.87 9.88
CA THR A 161 23.28 -9.21 8.48
C THR A 161 23.07 -8.00 7.56
N LEU A 162 22.00 -7.21 7.81
CA LEU A 162 21.74 -5.99 7.03
C LEU A 162 22.79 -4.91 7.28
N GLN A 163 23.24 -4.76 8.53
CA GLN A 163 24.35 -3.85 8.88
C GLN A 163 25.67 -4.29 8.23
N TYR A 164 25.94 -5.60 8.18
CA TYR A 164 27.10 -6.14 7.46
C TYR A 164 27.05 -5.79 5.97
N LEU A 165 25.88 -5.97 5.31
CA LEU A 165 25.72 -5.59 3.90
C LEU A 165 25.98 -4.11 3.68
N LYS A 166 25.41 -3.26 4.54
CA LYS A 166 25.64 -1.82 4.49
C LYS A 166 27.11 -1.47 4.66
N SER A 167 27.79 -2.11 5.63
CA SER A 167 29.25 -1.93 5.82
C SER A 167 30.05 -2.32 4.58
N CYS A 168 29.72 -3.46 3.93
CA CYS A 168 30.38 -3.86 2.69
C CYS A 168 30.16 -2.84 1.56
N TYR A 169 28.93 -2.33 1.43
CA TYR A 169 28.60 -1.30 0.46
C TYR A 169 29.39 -0.01 0.69
N ASP A 170 29.38 0.49 1.93
CA ASP A 170 30.06 1.74 2.30
C ASP A 170 31.59 1.65 2.07
N LYS A 171 32.18 0.49 2.37
CA LYS A 171 33.60 0.21 2.19
C LYS A 171 33.98 -0.26 0.79
N LYS A 172 32.99 -0.52 -0.08
CA LYS A 172 33.14 -1.13 -1.41
C LYS A 172 33.84 -2.51 -1.34
N GLU A 173 33.56 -3.26 -0.29
CA GLU A 173 34.09 -4.61 -0.06
C GLU A 173 33.13 -5.67 -0.59
N LYS A 174 33.66 -6.82 -0.94
CA LYS A 174 32.90 -7.97 -1.42
C LYS A 174 32.12 -8.59 -0.25
N VAL A 175 30.81 -8.84 -0.47
CA VAL A 175 30.00 -9.63 0.48
C VAL A 175 30.48 -11.07 0.49
N SER A 176 30.49 -11.74 1.66
CA SER A 176 30.84 -13.16 1.75
C SER A 176 29.89 -14.01 0.88
N GLU A 177 30.45 -15.07 0.29
CA GLU A 177 29.71 -15.92 -0.65
C GLU A 177 28.45 -16.54 -0.03
N THR A 178 28.55 -17.04 1.20
CA THR A 178 27.42 -17.61 1.94
C THR A 178 26.27 -16.59 2.13
N VAL A 179 26.57 -15.34 2.50
CA VAL A 179 25.56 -14.29 2.67
C VAL A 179 24.97 -13.93 1.32
N HIS A 180 25.80 -13.78 0.28
CA HIS A 180 25.36 -13.47 -1.07
C HIS A 180 24.39 -14.51 -1.62
N GLU A 181 24.77 -15.80 -1.59
CA GLU A 181 23.92 -16.90 -2.06
C GLU A 181 22.59 -16.97 -1.30
N THR A 182 22.63 -16.81 0.03
CA THR A 182 21.41 -16.83 0.87
C THR A 182 20.47 -15.72 0.48
N LEU A 183 20.99 -14.50 0.32
CA LEU A 183 20.17 -13.34 -0.04
C LEU A 183 19.65 -13.41 -1.48
N CYS A 184 20.44 -13.96 -2.41
CA CYS A 184 19.95 -14.21 -3.77
C CYS A 184 18.78 -15.21 -3.78
N LYS A 185 18.86 -16.32 -3.03
CA LYS A 185 17.74 -17.27 -2.89
C LYS A 185 16.49 -16.61 -2.31
N LEU A 186 16.66 -15.81 -1.26
CA LEU A 186 15.56 -15.06 -0.66
C LEU A 186 15.00 -14.00 -1.61
N PHE A 187 15.84 -13.38 -2.44
CA PHE A 187 15.38 -12.43 -3.44
C PHE A 187 14.55 -13.12 -4.54
N TYR A 188 14.99 -14.26 -5.04
CA TYR A 188 14.19 -15.04 -6.00
C TYR A 188 12.86 -15.49 -5.39
N SER A 189 12.85 -15.93 -4.13
CA SER A 189 11.60 -16.25 -3.45
C SER A 189 10.70 -15.02 -3.28
N TYR A 190 11.26 -13.83 -2.98
CA TYR A 190 10.52 -12.58 -2.91
C TYR A 190 9.87 -12.20 -4.25
N LEU A 191 10.54 -12.43 -5.37
CA LEU A 191 9.97 -12.17 -6.69
C LEU A 191 8.69 -13.01 -6.95
N VAL A 192 8.61 -14.20 -6.36
CA VAL A 192 7.47 -15.11 -6.49
C VAL A 192 6.40 -14.85 -5.42
N VAL A 193 6.82 -14.71 -4.17
CA VAL A 193 5.91 -14.55 -3.02
C VAL A 193 5.37 -13.14 -2.92
N GLY A 194 6.18 -12.14 -3.26
CA GLY A 194 5.84 -10.73 -3.10
C GLY A 194 5.90 -10.27 -1.65
N GLY A 195 5.24 -9.15 -1.40
CA GLY A 195 5.18 -8.47 -0.09
C GLY A 195 3.79 -8.42 0.52
N MET A 196 2.77 -9.10 -0.03
CA MET A 196 1.46 -9.15 0.61
C MET A 196 1.55 -9.92 1.93
N PRO A 197 1.19 -9.31 3.10
CA PRO A 197 1.50 -9.87 4.41
C PRO A 197 1.01 -11.31 4.63
N GLU A 198 -0.24 -11.60 4.24
CA GLU A 198 -0.82 -12.94 4.36
C GLU A 198 -0.07 -13.95 3.49
N THR A 199 0.27 -13.55 2.26
CA THR A 199 1.04 -14.38 1.32
C THR A 199 2.43 -14.69 1.87
N VAL A 200 3.10 -13.68 2.44
CA VAL A 200 4.41 -13.85 3.09
C VAL A 200 4.30 -14.78 4.30
N GLN A 201 3.26 -14.61 5.14
CA GLN A 201 3.05 -15.48 6.29
C GLN A 201 2.81 -16.93 5.87
N ILE A 202 1.97 -17.17 4.84
CA ILE A 202 1.74 -18.52 4.28
C ILE A 202 3.07 -19.14 3.83
N TYR A 203 3.93 -18.36 3.14
CA TYR A 203 5.22 -18.88 2.69
C TYR A 203 6.15 -19.21 3.85
N VAL A 204 6.27 -18.33 4.83
CA VAL A 204 7.12 -18.53 6.02
C VAL A 204 6.69 -19.77 6.81
N ASP A 205 5.38 -19.96 6.95
CA ASP A 205 4.83 -21.08 7.76
C ASP A 205 4.87 -22.42 7.02
N THR A 206 4.75 -22.44 5.69
CA THR A 206 4.52 -23.69 4.93
C THR A 206 5.55 -23.97 3.85
N HIS A 207 6.25 -22.99 3.33
CA HIS A 207 7.10 -23.06 2.13
C HIS A 207 6.37 -23.64 0.90
N ASP A 208 5.05 -23.58 0.88
CA ASP A 208 4.17 -24.13 -0.16
C ASP A 208 3.78 -23.05 -1.18
N ILE A 209 4.43 -23.08 -2.34
CA ILE A 209 4.19 -22.11 -3.42
C ILE A 209 2.77 -22.25 -4.01
N ALA A 210 2.16 -23.42 -3.98
CA ALA A 210 0.79 -23.57 -4.48
C ALA A 210 -0.20 -22.80 -3.62
N LYS A 211 -0.04 -22.82 -2.29
CA LYS A 211 -0.86 -22.03 -1.36
C LYS A 211 -0.61 -20.54 -1.53
N VAL A 212 0.65 -20.14 -1.74
CA VAL A 212 1.03 -18.74 -2.04
C VAL A 212 0.28 -18.23 -3.27
N VAL A 213 0.34 -18.98 -4.38
CA VAL A 213 -0.33 -18.60 -5.64
C VAL A 213 -1.86 -18.56 -5.50
N LEU A 214 -2.46 -19.48 -4.76
CA LEU A 214 -3.90 -19.45 -4.48
C LEU A 214 -4.30 -18.19 -3.72
N ASN A 215 -3.55 -17.80 -2.69
CA ASN A 215 -3.81 -16.56 -1.94
C ASN A 215 -3.62 -15.33 -2.82
N GLN A 216 -2.56 -15.27 -3.62
CA GLN A 216 -2.32 -14.16 -4.56
C GLN A 216 -3.46 -13.99 -5.57
N ARG A 217 -3.97 -15.08 -6.13
CA ARG A 217 -5.13 -15.06 -7.04
C ARG A 217 -6.38 -14.53 -6.35
N SER A 218 -6.63 -14.96 -5.11
CA SER A 218 -7.74 -14.43 -4.30
C SER A 218 -7.61 -12.92 -4.09
N ILE A 219 -6.41 -12.40 -3.81
CA ILE A 219 -6.18 -10.95 -3.68
C ILE A 219 -6.46 -10.21 -4.99
N LEU A 220 -6.01 -10.74 -6.12
CA LEU A 220 -6.28 -10.16 -7.44
C LEU A 220 -7.78 -10.12 -7.75
N ASP A 221 -8.52 -11.16 -7.39
CA ASP A 221 -9.97 -11.20 -7.56
C ASP A 221 -10.68 -10.19 -6.65
N LEU A 222 -10.21 -10.00 -5.41
CA LEU A 222 -10.70 -8.95 -4.53
C LEU A 222 -10.47 -7.54 -5.11
N TYR A 223 -9.31 -7.27 -5.72
CA TYR A 223 -9.05 -6.00 -6.40
C TYR A 223 -10.03 -5.77 -7.57
N ARG A 224 -10.34 -6.83 -8.36
CA ARG A 224 -11.36 -6.75 -9.43
C ARG A 224 -12.76 -6.49 -8.89
N LEU A 225 -13.10 -7.07 -7.73
CA LEU A 225 -14.38 -6.82 -7.06
C LEU A 225 -14.47 -5.38 -6.53
N ASP A 226 -13.38 -4.82 -6.02
CA ASP A 226 -13.33 -3.42 -5.59
C ASP A 226 -13.54 -2.46 -6.76
N ILE A 227 -12.91 -2.71 -7.89
CA ILE A 227 -13.15 -1.95 -9.13
C ILE A 227 -14.65 -2.01 -9.48
N ALA A 228 -15.26 -3.18 -9.40
CA ALA A 228 -16.67 -3.36 -9.70
C ALA A 228 -17.60 -2.65 -8.70
N LYS A 229 -17.22 -2.57 -7.42
CA LYS A 229 -18.04 -1.96 -6.36
C LYS A 229 -17.93 -0.43 -6.31
N TYR A 230 -16.72 0.11 -6.49
CA TYR A 230 -16.43 1.51 -6.16
C TYR A 230 -16.21 2.43 -7.37
N ALA A 231 -15.94 1.89 -8.55
CA ALA A 231 -15.88 2.68 -9.76
C ALA A 231 -17.28 2.95 -10.34
N THR A 232 -17.43 4.07 -11.06
CA THR A 232 -18.68 4.36 -11.79
C THR A 232 -18.88 3.36 -12.94
N GLU A 233 -20.12 3.14 -13.37
CA GLU A 233 -20.44 2.17 -14.44
C GLU A 233 -19.61 2.41 -15.72
N ASN A 234 -19.38 3.67 -16.08
CA ASN A 234 -18.61 4.04 -17.27
C ASN A 234 -17.10 3.83 -17.10
N GLU A 235 -16.60 3.81 -15.87
CA GLU A 235 -15.18 3.68 -15.56
C GLU A 235 -14.76 2.24 -15.26
N LYS A 236 -15.65 1.42 -14.71
CA LYS A 236 -15.37 0.01 -14.34
C LYS A 236 -14.68 -0.76 -15.46
N ILE A 237 -15.23 -0.67 -16.68
CA ILE A 237 -14.72 -1.42 -17.85
C ILE A 237 -13.30 -0.96 -18.18
N LYS A 238 -13.04 0.36 -18.14
CA LYS A 238 -11.72 0.93 -18.44
C LYS A 238 -10.71 0.56 -17.38
N ILE A 239 -11.04 0.75 -16.10
CA ILE A 239 -10.16 0.48 -14.96
C ILE A 239 -9.78 -1.00 -14.94
N LYS A 240 -10.77 -1.90 -15.13
CA LYS A 240 -10.53 -3.34 -15.20
C LYS A 240 -9.64 -3.71 -16.39
N ALA A 241 -9.92 -3.15 -17.58
CA ALA A 241 -9.11 -3.41 -18.76
C ALA A 241 -7.65 -2.94 -18.60
N ILE A 242 -7.44 -1.78 -17.96
CA ILE A 242 -6.08 -1.29 -17.61
C ILE A 242 -5.43 -2.27 -16.65
N PHE A 243 -6.07 -2.60 -15.52
CA PHE A 243 -5.52 -3.47 -14.49
C PHE A 243 -5.13 -4.84 -15.05
N ASP A 244 -6.03 -5.49 -15.78
CA ASP A 244 -5.80 -6.82 -16.37
C ASP A 244 -4.71 -6.80 -17.48
N SER A 245 -4.43 -5.64 -18.10
CA SER A 245 -3.40 -5.50 -19.14
C SER A 245 -1.99 -5.26 -18.60
N ILE A 246 -1.83 -4.88 -17.30
CA ILE A 246 -0.52 -4.54 -16.72
C ILE A 246 0.55 -5.61 -16.98
N PRO A 247 0.30 -6.92 -16.75
CA PRO A 247 1.29 -7.96 -16.97
C PRO A 247 1.77 -8.03 -18.42
N ALA A 248 0.84 -7.98 -19.36
CA ALA A 248 1.15 -8.01 -20.80
C ALA A 248 1.95 -6.77 -21.24
N GLN A 249 1.57 -5.59 -20.75
CA GLN A 249 2.25 -4.33 -21.06
C GLN A 249 3.69 -4.29 -20.55
N LEU A 250 3.94 -4.82 -19.35
CA LEU A 250 5.29 -4.91 -18.76
C LEU A 250 6.18 -5.93 -19.49
N ASN A 251 5.59 -6.93 -20.14
CA ASN A 251 6.33 -7.91 -20.94
C ASN A 251 6.69 -7.40 -22.36
N GLU A 252 6.16 -6.26 -22.79
CA GLU A 252 6.56 -5.66 -24.06
C GLU A 252 7.98 -5.07 -24.00
N LYS A 253 8.69 -5.05 -25.15
CA LYS A 253 10.09 -4.61 -25.26
C LYS A 253 10.35 -3.23 -24.61
N ASN A 254 9.42 -2.29 -24.79
CA ASN A 254 9.58 -0.91 -24.28
C ASN A 254 8.92 -0.69 -22.93
N ARG A 255 8.11 -1.63 -22.41
CA ARG A 255 7.38 -1.58 -21.13
C ARG A 255 6.60 -0.27 -20.90
N ARG A 256 6.39 0.54 -21.94
CA ARG A 256 5.53 1.73 -21.92
C ARG A 256 4.09 1.28 -22.02
N PHE A 257 3.24 1.86 -21.20
CA PHE A 257 1.82 1.56 -21.27
C PHE A 257 1.21 2.09 -22.57
N LYS A 258 0.65 1.20 -23.39
CA LYS A 258 0.05 1.52 -24.68
C LYS A 258 -1.47 1.37 -24.61
N LEU A 259 -2.18 2.49 -24.58
CA LEU A 259 -3.65 2.47 -24.57
C LEU A 259 -4.26 1.82 -25.81
N ASN A 260 -3.60 1.89 -26.96
CA ASN A 260 -4.08 1.31 -28.21
C ASN A 260 -4.22 -0.22 -28.13
N SER A 261 -3.52 -0.89 -27.24
CA SER A 261 -3.68 -2.34 -26.99
C SER A 261 -4.99 -2.67 -26.26
N ILE A 262 -5.55 -1.71 -25.52
CA ILE A 262 -6.85 -1.86 -24.84
C ILE A 262 -7.97 -1.48 -25.81
N ASN A 263 -7.81 -0.36 -26.52
CA ASN A 263 -8.78 0.13 -27.51
C ASN A 263 -8.07 0.98 -28.55
N ALA A 264 -8.19 0.62 -29.83
CA ALA A 264 -7.52 1.31 -30.95
C ALA A 264 -7.83 2.81 -31.04
N SER A 265 -9.00 3.25 -30.55
CA SER A 265 -9.40 4.66 -30.50
C SER A 265 -9.16 5.35 -29.15
N ALA A 266 -8.46 4.68 -28.21
CA ALA A 266 -8.22 5.21 -26.88
C ALA A 266 -7.29 6.43 -26.92
N ARG A 267 -7.68 7.48 -26.21
CA ARG A 267 -6.86 8.68 -25.97
C ARG A 267 -6.59 8.82 -24.48
N HIS A 268 -5.38 9.19 -24.08
CA HIS A 268 -4.93 9.30 -22.70
C HIS A 268 -5.91 10.12 -21.85
N ILE A 269 -6.34 11.27 -22.32
CA ILE A 269 -7.25 12.17 -21.58
C ILE A 269 -8.59 11.51 -21.16
N ARG A 270 -9.03 10.47 -21.88
CA ARG A 270 -10.27 9.73 -21.54
C ARG A 270 -10.06 8.59 -20.55
N TYR A 271 -8.81 8.27 -20.23
CA TYR A 271 -8.42 7.20 -19.33
C TYR A 271 -7.66 7.70 -18.12
N GLU A 272 -7.37 9.00 -18.03
CA GLU A 272 -6.58 9.61 -16.95
C GLU A 272 -7.21 9.34 -15.58
N ASP A 273 -8.52 9.54 -15.43
CA ASP A 273 -9.24 9.24 -14.18
C ASP A 273 -9.14 7.75 -13.82
N SER A 274 -9.11 6.86 -14.81
CA SER A 274 -8.98 5.41 -14.57
C SER A 274 -7.59 5.02 -14.08
N PHE A 275 -6.52 5.68 -14.56
CA PHE A 275 -5.16 5.50 -14.04
C PHE A 275 -5.01 6.06 -12.64
N ASN A 276 -5.55 7.26 -12.41
CA ASN A 276 -5.56 7.90 -11.09
C ASN A 276 -6.30 7.03 -10.08
N TRP A 277 -7.44 6.44 -10.48
CA TRP A 277 -8.17 5.51 -9.63
C TRP A 277 -7.31 4.34 -9.15
N LEU A 278 -6.58 3.68 -10.06
CA LEU A 278 -5.71 2.55 -9.72
C LEU A 278 -4.53 2.96 -8.81
N ALA A 279 -3.97 4.14 -9.05
CA ALA A 279 -2.91 4.71 -8.23
C ALA A 279 -3.42 5.09 -6.82
N ASP A 280 -4.58 5.76 -6.74
CA ASP A 280 -5.21 6.20 -5.49
C ASP A 280 -5.71 5.01 -4.66
N ALA A 281 -6.19 3.93 -5.31
CA ALA A 281 -6.50 2.66 -4.66
C ALA A 281 -5.25 1.92 -4.16
N GLY A 282 -4.06 2.35 -4.57
CA GLY A 282 -2.79 1.74 -4.20
C GLY A 282 -2.52 0.40 -4.86
N VAL A 283 -3.24 0.03 -5.93
CA VAL A 283 -3.09 -1.27 -6.61
C VAL A 283 -2.15 -1.23 -7.80
N ALA A 284 -1.83 -0.03 -8.30
CA ALA A 284 -0.85 0.17 -9.36
C ALA A 284 0.05 1.36 -9.06
N LEU A 285 1.27 1.32 -9.60
CA LEU A 285 2.32 2.31 -9.38
C LEU A 285 2.70 2.95 -10.74
N PRO A 286 2.22 4.16 -11.05
CA PRO A 286 2.62 4.87 -12.25
C PRO A 286 4.07 5.35 -12.13
N CYS A 287 4.82 5.22 -13.22
CA CYS A 287 6.19 5.69 -13.36
C CYS A 287 6.27 6.53 -14.63
N TYR A 288 6.40 7.85 -14.47
CA TYR A 288 6.32 8.79 -15.59
C TYR A 288 7.68 9.01 -16.25
N ASN A 289 7.66 9.24 -17.57
CA ASN A 289 8.86 9.63 -18.32
C ASN A 289 9.22 11.07 -18.00
N VAL A 290 10.51 11.33 -17.82
CA VAL A 290 11.07 12.69 -17.76
C VAL A 290 11.94 12.95 -18.99
N THR A 291 11.87 14.16 -19.55
CA THR A 291 12.68 14.56 -20.69
C THR A 291 14.08 15.01 -20.28
N GLU A 292 14.22 15.44 -19.04
CA GLU A 292 15.49 15.90 -18.44
C GLU A 292 15.63 15.27 -17.05
N PRO A 293 16.72 14.53 -16.78
CA PRO A 293 16.95 13.90 -15.48
C PRO A 293 17.55 14.88 -14.47
N GLN A 294 16.96 16.07 -14.36
CA GLN A 294 17.37 17.14 -13.43
C GLN A 294 16.23 17.48 -12.46
N ALA A 295 16.58 17.71 -11.21
CA ALA A 295 15.60 18.10 -10.20
C ALA A 295 15.15 19.55 -10.39
N PRO A 296 13.85 19.86 -10.19
CA PRO A 296 12.77 18.94 -9.83
C PRO A 296 12.23 18.17 -11.05
N LEU A 297 12.20 16.85 -10.98
CA LEU A 297 11.83 15.95 -12.07
C LEU A 297 10.43 16.21 -12.61
N GLN A 298 9.52 16.68 -11.76
CA GLN A 298 8.13 16.97 -12.11
C GLN A 298 8.00 18.03 -13.23
N LEU A 299 8.97 18.93 -13.37
CA LEU A 299 8.94 19.98 -14.41
C LEU A 299 9.11 19.41 -15.82
N SER A 300 9.80 18.30 -15.96
CA SER A 300 10.06 17.64 -17.25
C SER A 300 9.21 16.37 -17.48
N GLU A 301 8.23 16.13 -16.59
CA GLU A 301 7.36 14.94 -16.62
C GLU A 301 6.43 14.95 -17.84
N LYS A 302 6.33 13.80 -18.50
CA LYS A 302 5.41 13.51 -19.61
C LYS A 302 4.34 12.53 -19.16
N ARG A 303 3.21 13.03 -18.65
CA ARG A 303 2.11 12.20 -18.11
C ARG A 303 1.50 11.22 -19.10
N ASN A 304 1.59 11.49 -20.40
CA ASN A 304 1.13 10.59 -21.45
C ASN A 304 2.13 9.50 -21.84
N LEU A 305 3.33 9.53 -21.24
CA LEU A 305 4.39 8.53 -21.43
C LEU A 305 4.79 7.96 -20.08
N PHE A 306 4.26 6.80 -19.74
CA PHE A 306 4.49 6.17 -18.45
C PHE A 306 4.56 4.65 -18.57
N LYS A 307 5.09 4.04 -17.52
CA LYS A 307 4.98 2.61 -17.23
C LYS A 307 4.02 2.46 -16.06
N LEU A 308 3.32 1.34 -16.00
CA LEU A 308 2.40 1.04 -14.90
C LEU A 308 2.80 -0.28 -14.29
N TYR A 309 3.29 -0.24 -13.05
CA TYR A 309 3.67 -1.41 -12.28
C TYR A 309 2.52 -1.86 -11.38
N MET A 310 2.50 -3.13 -11.01
CA MET A 310 1.64 -3.59 -9.92
C MET A 310 2.25 -3.16 -8.58
N ASN A 311 1.40 -2.95 -7.60
CA ASN A 311 1.83 -2.59 -6.24
C ASN A 311 2.63 -3.69 -5.55
N ASP A 312 2.55 -4.92 -6.04
CA ASP A 312 3.25 -6.08 -5.49
C ASP A 312 3.80 -6.98 -6.59
N VAL A 313 5.07 -7.38 -6.46
CA VAL A 313 5.76 -8.21 -7.46
C VAL A 313 5.21 -9.63 -7.49
N GLY A 314 4.80 -10.19 -6.36
CA GLY A 314 4.21 -11.52 -6.29
C GLY A 314 2.85 -11.58 -6.99
N LEU A 315 2.04 -10.51 -6.86
CA LEU A 315 0.78 -10.39 -7.60
C LEU A 315 1.02 -10.29 -9.12
N LEU A 316 2.06 -9.56 -9.53
CA LEU A 316 2.46 -9.54 -10.95
C LEU A 316 2.87 -10.95 -11.41
N CYS A 317 3.72 -11.63 -10.64
CA CYS A 317 4.19 -12.99 -10.95
C CYS A 317 3.01 -13.98 -11.06
N ALA A 318 2.03 -13.90 -10.17
CA ALA A 318 0.82 -14.73 -10.21
C ALA A 318 -0.11 -14.42 -11.39
N SER A 319 -0.03 -13.19 -11.94
CA SER A 319 -0.79 -12.75 -13.11
C SER A 319 -0.13 -13.13 -14.43
N CYS A 320 1.18 -13.33 -14.46
CA CYS A 320 1.95 -13.75 -15.63
C CYS A 320 1.88 -15.27 -15.78
N MET A 321 0.82 -15.83 -16.26
CA MET A 321 0.52 -17.26 -16.43
C MET A 321 1.70 -18.23 -16.59
N GLU A 322 1.49 -19.50 -16.09
CA GLU A 322 2.21 -20.75 -16.39
C GLU A 322 3.66 -20.90 -15.88
N ASN A 323 3.85 -21.70 -14.81
CA ASN A 323 5.12 -22.26 -14.32
C ASN A 323 6.32 -21.31 -14.10
N ILE A 324 6.20 -20.03 -14.44
CA ILE A 324 7.23 -18.97 -14.23
C ILE A 324 7.71 -18.97 -12.77
N GLN A 325 6.81 -19.25 -11.82
CA GLN A 325 7.14 -19.29 -10.40
C GLN A 325 8.21 -20.35 -10.10
N PHE A 326 8.11 -21.53 -10.71
CA PHE A 326 9.08 -22.61 -10.50
C PHE A 326 10.41 -22.32 -11.18
N ASP A 327 10.37 -21.74 -12.39
CA ASP A 327 11.59 -21.36 -13.10
C ASP A 327 12.36 -20.28 -12.34
N LEU A 328 11.66 -19.26 -11.80
CA LEU A 328 12.27 -18.23 -10.95
C LEU A 328 12.90 -18.80 -9.69
N LEU A 329 12.23 -19.74 -9.00
CA LEU A 329 12.76 -20.37 -7.78
C LEU A 329 13.97 -21.25 -8.07
N MET A 330 14.05 -21.86 -9.24
CA MET A 330 15.20 -22.65 -9.70
C MET A 330 16.34 -21.77 -10.24
N GLY A 331 16.15 -20.45 -10.30
CA GLY A 331 17.14 -19.53 -10.86
C GLY A 331 17.29 -19.60 -12.38
N ASN A 332 16.30 -20.19 -13.08
CA ASN A 332 16.28 -20.25 -14.53
C ASN A 332 15.93 -18.87 -15.11
N VAL A 333 16.94 -18.15 -15.58
CA VAL A 333 16.88 -16.71 -15.93
C VAL A 333 16.35 -16.46 -17.35
N ASP A 334 16.06 -17.50 -18.13
CA ASP A 334 15.66 -17.39 -19.55
C ASP A 334 14.23 -16.89 -19.78
N VAL A 335 13.43 -16.82 -18.75
CA VAL A 335 12.09 -16.25 -18.78
C VAL A 335 12.20 -14.73 -18.61
N ASN A 336 11.27 -13.96 -19.18
CA ASN A 336 11.14 -12.49 -19.15
C ASN A 336 11.27 -11.86 -17.74
N MET A 337 12.35 -12.17 -17.02
CA MET A 337 12.64 -11.66 -15.68
C MET A 337 12.71 -10.13 -15.60
N GLY A 338 12.98 -9.49 -16.72
CA GLY A 338 13.15 -8.05 -16.74
C GLY A 338 11.92 -7.27 -16.30
N SER A 339 10.71 -7.73 -16.56
CA SER A 339 9.47 -7.08 -16.11
C SER A 339 9.24 -7.27 -14.61
N ILE A 340 9.48 -8.49 -14.12
CA ILE A 340 9.34 -8.84 -12.71
C ILE A 340 10.37 -8.09 -11.86
N LEU A 341 11.63 -8.07 -12.28
CA LEU A 341 12.69 -7.32 -11.62
C LEU A 341 12.39 -5.82 -11.58
N GLU A 342 11.97 -5.25 -12.70
CA GLU A 342 11.63 -3.82 -12.77
C GLU A 342 10.47 -3.46 -11.86
N ASN A 343 9.44 -4.33 -11.78
CA ASN A 343 8.33 -4.17 -10.84
C ASN A 343 8.79 -4.27 -9.38
N ALA A 344 9.65 -5.24 -9.06
CA ALA A 344 10.19 -5.37 -7.70
C ALA A 344 11.00 -4.13 -7.29
N PHE A 345 11.82 -3.59 -8.19
CA PHE A 345 12.52 -2.33 -7.95
C PHE A 345 11.58 -1.15 -7.76
N ALA A 346 10.56 -1.00 -8.63
CA ALA A 346 9.56 0.06 -8.51
C ALA A 346 8.81 -0.02 -7.18
N GLN A 347 8.37 -1.21 -6.77
CA GLN A 347 7.73 -1.44 -5.47
C GLN A 347 8.64 -1.03 -4.31
N ASN A 348 9.90 -1.51 -4.31
CA ASN A 348 10.85 -1.21 -3.22
C ASN A 348 11.23 0.28 -3.18
N LEU A 349 11.39 0.95 -4.31
CA LEU A 349 11.61 2.39 -4.34
C LEU A 349 10.41 3.16 -3.77
N LYS A 350 9.19 2.80 -4.22
CA LYS A 350 7.97 3.48 -3.77
C LYS A 350 7.71 3.29 -2.29
N SER A 351 7.87 2.07 -1.75
CA SER A 351 7.71 1.79 -0.32
C SER A 351 8.73 2.49 0.57
N ASN A 352 9.89 2.88 0.02
CA ASN A 352 10.92 3.66 0.71
C ASN A 352 10.82 5.19 0.40
N GLY A 353 9.67 5.67 -0.08
CA GLY A 353 9.36 7.09 -0.21
C GLY A 353 9.85 7.77 -1.48
N PHE A 354 10.35 7.01 -2.46
CA PHE A 354 10.78 7.59 -3.73
C PHE A 354 9.61 7.75 -4.70
N GLU A 355 9.59 8.85 -5.44
CA GLU A 355 8.72 9.00 -6.61
C GLU A 355 9.32 8.31 -7.82
N LEU A 356 8.46 7.64 -8.60
CA LEU A 356 8.92 6.82 -9.72
C LEU A 356 8.96 7.63 -11.01
N HIS A 357 10.15 7.79 -11.54
CA HIS A 357 10.38 8.37 -12.86
C HIS A 357 11.35 7.52 -13.65
N TYR A 358 11.26 7.58 -14.97
CA TYR A 358 12.28 7.00 -15.85
C TYR A 358 12.69 7.99 -16.93
N TYR A 359 13.94 7.90 -17.32
CA TYR A 359 14.49 8.67 -18.43
C TYR A 359 14.78 7.75 -19.61
N CYS A 360 14.36 8.17 -20.79
CA CYS A 360 14.67 7.48 -22.02
C CYS A 360 14.93 8.53 -23.11
N LEU A 361 16.13 8.46 -23.71
CA LEU A 361 16.40 9.20 -24.95
C LEU A 361 15.42 8.68 -26.03
N LEU A 362 14.62 9.58 -26.58
CA LEU A 362 13.68 9.30 -27.65
C LEU A 362 14.41 9.16 -28.98
#